data_f282acee94250c98b9d4dcee945854c8
#
_entry.id   f282acee94250c98b9d4dcee945854c8
#
_cell.length_a   1.000
_cell.length_b   1.000
_cell.length_c   1.000
_cell.angle_alpha   90.00
_cell.angle_beta   90.00
_cell.angle_gamma   90.00
#
_symmetry.space_group_name_H-M   'P 1'
#
loop_
_entity.id
_entity.type
_entity.pdbx_description
1 polymer ?
#
loop_
_entity_poly.entity_id
_entity_poly.type
_entity_poly.pdbx_seq_one_letter_code
_entity_poly.pdbx_strand_id
1 'polypeptide(L)'
;NVPAGSINELQPGQAILMSKTGKMRLAQINRAKEKKACSFERIYFSRGSDMDIYKERKLLGEKLVNPILKAVDYDVEHTVFSFIPNTAEVAFYGLLEGFDNYLNELKVKKIEALGHHPNHEELEKILSWRIRSEKVAIKDIKLRTFIAEGNSRNDLAAHVYDITYGSLIPHVDNLVIIDDSIVRGTTLKQSIIGILDRLHPKKIVIVSSSPQVRYPDYYGIDMASMDQFIAFKAAIDLLKERD
;
A
#
# COMPACT_ATOMS: atom_id res chain seq x y z
N ASN A 1 -2.50 12.40 -30.17
CA ASN A 1 -1.58 11.27 -30.36
C ASN A 1 -0.19 11.80 -30.70
N VAL A 2 0.79 11.55 -29.84
CA VAL A 2 2.20 11.88 -30.08
C VAL A 2 2.80 10.70 -30.84
N PRO A 3 3.46 10.89 -31.98
CA PRO A 3 4.05 9.78 -32.74
C PRO A 3 5.06 9.01 -31.89
N ALA A 4 5.08 7.69 -32.03
CA ALA A 4 6.10 6.85 -31.41
C ALA A 4 7.50 7.31 -31.87
N GLY A 5 8.43 7.49 -30.93
CA GLY A 5 9.78 7.99 -31.18
C GLY A 5 9.96 9.51 -31.17
N SER A 6 8.86 10.29 -30.99
CA SER A 6 8.95 11.75 -30.80
C SER A 6 9.15 12.18 -29.35
N ILE A 7 9.08 11.23 -28.41
CA ILE A 7 9.34 11.47 -26.99
C ILE A 7 10.80 11.08 -26.70
N ASN A 8 11.59 12.06 -26.29
CA ASN A 8 12.98 11.85 -25.89
C ASN A 8 13.09 12.03 -24.38
N GLU A 9 13.60 11.02 -23.69
CA GLU A 9 13.89 11.09 -22.26
C GLU A 9 15.21 11.86 -22.05
N LEU A 10 15.19 12.78 -21.08
CA LEU A 10 16.43 13.44 -20.64
C LEU A 10 17.37 12.40 -20.01
N GLN A 11 18.61 12.38 -20.47
CA GLN A 11 19.62 11.51 -19.88
C GLN A 11 20.23 12.14 -18.61
N PRO A 12 20.81 11.33 -17.70
CA PRO A 12 21.44 11.86 -16.50
C PRO A 12 22.47 12.95 -16.79
N GLY A 13 22.34 14.07 -16.09
CA GLY A 13 23.22 15.23 -16.27
C GLY A 13 22.89 16.12 -17.46
N GLN A 14 21.80 15.85 -18.19
CA GLN A 14 21.31 16.71 -19.26
C GLN A 14 20.33 17.77 -18.75
N ALA A 15 20.28 18.91 -19.45
CA ALA A 15 19.26 19.92 -19.24
C ALA A 15 18.68 20.37 -20.59
N ILE A 16 17.42 20.79 -20.55
CA ILE A 16 16.76 21.49 -21.66
C ILE A 16 16.93 22.98 -21.45
N LEU A 17 17.47 23.64 -22.41
CA LEU A 17 17.56 25.11 -22.49
C LEU A 17 16.55 25.61 -23.51
N MET A 18 15.60 26.42 -23.04
CA MET A 18 14.59 27.02 -23.92
C MET A 18 14.74 28.54 -23.90
N SER A 19 14.93 29.14 -25.09
CA SER A 19 14.97 30.60 -25.25
C SER A 19 13.55 31.20 -25.23
N LYS A 20 13.46 32.48 -24.99
CA LYS A 20 12.19 33.23 -25.09
C LYS A 20 11.55 33.14 -26.50
N THR A 21 12.33 32.81 -27.52
CA THR A 21 11.87 32.65 -28.91
C THR A 21 11.42 31.21 -29.22
N GLY A 22 11.35 30.32 -28.22
CA GLY A 22 10.95 28.92 -28.38
C GLY A 22 12.05 28.00 -28.93
N LYS A 23 13.26 28.47 -29.19
CA LYS A 23 14.36 27.57 -29.56
C LYS A 23 14.77 26.71 -28.39
N MET A 24 14.80 25.41 -28.63
CA MET A 24 15.13 24.38 -27.64
C MET A 24 16.52 23.78 -27.96
N ARG A 25 17.29 23.53 -26.91
CA ARG A 25 18.60 22.87 -26.99
C ARG A 25 18.77 21.94 -25.79
N LEU A 26 19.26 20.74 -26.08
CA LEU A 26 19.74 19.82 -25.04
C LEU A 26 21.23 20.15 -24.78
N ALA A 27 21.61 20.22 -23.52
CA ALA A 27 23.00 20.42 -23.12
C ALA A 27 23.37 19.41 -22.03
N GLN A 28 24.54 18.78 -22.16
CA GLN A 28 25.12 17.99 -21.10
C GLN A 28 25.79 18.97 -20.11
N ILE A 29 25.23 19.09 -18.90
CA ILE A 29 25.74 19.99 -17.84
C ILE A 29 26.73 19.29 -16.95
N ASN A 30 26.40 18.05 -16.54
CA ASN A 30 27.24 17.22 -15.69
C ASN A 30 27.57 15.90 -16.40
N ARG A 31 28.70 15.29 -16.04
CA ARG A 31 29.01 13.94 -16.49
C ARG A 31 27.88 12.98 -16.11
N ALA A 32 27.38 12.23 -17.08
CA ALA A 32 26.39 11.18 -16.82
C ALA A 32 26.97 10.16 -15.82
N LYS A 33 26.21 9.90 -14.75
CA LYS A 33 26.48 8.81 -13.81
C LYS A 33 25.62 7.62 -14.20
N GLU A 34 25.91 6.46 -13.58
CA GLU A 34 25.08 5.28 -13.73
C GLU A 34 23.63 5.57 -13.35
N LYS A 35 22.69 5.15 -14.21
CA LYS A 35 21.24 5.28 -13.90
C LYS A 35 20.88 4.29 -12.79
N LYS A 36 20.45 4.80 -11.65
CA LYS A 36 19.92 4.01 -10.53
C LYS A 36 18.45 4.36 -10.33
N ALA A 37 17.58 3.42 -10.69
CA ALA A 37 16.15 3.60 -10.52
C ALA A 37 15.75 3.50 -9.05
N CYS A 38 14.84 4.36 -8.62
CA CYS A 38 14.25 4.30 -7.28
C CYS A 38 12.94 3.50 -7.34
N SER A 39 12.82 2.44 -6.55
CA SER A 39 11.59 1.64 -6.48
C SER A 39 10.40 2.45 -5.97
N PHE A 40 10.64 3.44 -5.12
CA PHE A 40 9.60 4.31 -4.59
C PHE A 40 8.92 5.16 -5.67
N GLU A 41 9.66 5.54 -6.72
CA GLU A 41 9.09 6.22 -7.88
C GLU A 41 7.98 5.38 -8.53
N ARG A 42 8.17 4.08 -8.70
CA ARG A 42 7.18 3.19 -9.31
C ARG A 42 5.98 2.94 -8.41
N ILE A 43 6.19 2.92 -7.12
CA ILE A 43 5.14 2.66 -6.12
C ILE A 43 4.27 3.90 -5.89
N TYR A 44 4.88 5.08 -5.82
CA TYR A 44 4.19 6.30 -5.38
C TYR A 44 4.09 7.38 -6.46
N PHE A 45 5.20 7.76 -7.13
CA PHE A 45 5.22 8.88 -8.06
C PHE A 45 4.71 8.55 -9.47
N SER A 46 4.95 7.34 -9.95
CA SER A 46 4.51 6.92 -11.29
C SER A 46 2.99 6.89 -11.40
N ARG A 47 2.48 7.18 -12.60
CA ARG A 47 1.03 7.16 -12.85
C ARG A 47 0.46 5.75 -12.70
N GLY A 48 -0.54 5.61 -11.85
CA GLY A 48 -1.23 4.33 -11.62
C GLY A 48 -2.05 3.83 -12.83
N SER A 49 -2.28 4.69 -13.84
CA SER A 49 -2.92 4.34 -15.11
C SER A 49 -1.95 3.79 -16.17
N ASP A 50 -0.64 3.81 -15.92
CA ASP A 50 0.32 3.09 -16.74
C ASP A 50 0.18 1.59 -16.52
N MET A 51 0.12 0.80 -17.61
CA MET A 51 -0.18 -0.63 -17.54
C MET A 51 0.91 -1.43 -16.81
N ASP A 52 2.17 -1.06 -16.98
CA ASP A 52 3.28 -1.76 -16.33
C ASP A 52 3.34 -1.43 -14.84
N ILE A 53 3.13 -0.16 -14.49
CA ILE A 53 3.00 0.29 -13.09
C ILE A 53 1.81 -0.39 -12.41
N TYR A 54 0.68 -0.48 -13.09
CA TYR A 54 -0.51 -1.15 -12.58
C TYR A 54 -0.23 -2.63 -12.25
N LYS A 55 0.37 -3.37 -13.19
CA LYS A 55 0.74 -4.78 -13.00
C LYS A 55 1.75 -4.97 -11.86
N GLU A 56 2.76 -4.11 -11.78
CA GLU A 56 3.76 -4.16 -10.71
C GLU A 56 3.13 -3.94 -9.33
N ARG A 57 2.26 -2.95 -9.20
CA ARG A 57 1.55 -2.69 -7.94
C ARG A 57 0.65 -3.85 -7.53
N LYS A 58 -0.05 -4.47 -8.49
CA LYS A 58 -0.82 -5.70 -8.23
C LYS A 58 0.08 -6.84 -7.73
N LEU A 59 1.19 -7.09 -8.41
CA LEU A 59 2.13 -8.13 -8.02
C LEU A 59 2.73 -7.90 -6.63
N LEU A 60 2.99 -6.65 -6.24
CA LEU A 60 3.42 -6.33 -4.88
C LEU A 60 2.38 -6.73 -3.84
N GLY A 61 1.10 -6.48 -4.11
CA GLY A 61 0.00 -6.92 -3.25
C GLY A 61 -0.09 -8.44 -3.12
N GLU A 62 -0.02 -9.15 -4.23
CA GLU A 62 -0.03 -10.63 -4.26
C GLU A 62 1.09 -11.24 -3.39
N LYS A 63 2.28 -10.65 -3.42
CA LYS A 63 3.42 -11.10 -2.61
C LYS A 63 3.22 -10.94 -1.09
N LEU A 64 2.24 -10.17 -0.65
CA LEU A 64 1.93 -9.99 0.77
C LEU A 64 1.09 -11.13 1.36
N VAL A 65 0.53 -12.03 0.56
CA VAL A 65 -0.34 -13.12 1.03
C VAL A 65 0.35 -13.96 2.11
N ASN A 66 1.52 -14.50 1.83
CA ASN A 66 2.23 -15.38 2.77
C ASN A 66 2.64 -14.69 4.10
N PRO A 67 3.22 -13.47 4.08
CA PRO A 67 3.46 -12.73 5.33
C PRO A 67 2.19 -12.48 6.14
N ILE A 68 1.08 -12.14 5.49
CA ILE A 68 -0.20 -11.88 6.15
C ILE A 68 -0.76 -13.17 6.76
N LEU A 69 -0.77 -14.29 6.02
CA LEU A 69 -1.22 -15.59 6.54
C LEU A 69 -0.52 -15.94 7.85
N LYS A 70 0.80 -15.76 7.91
CA LYS A 70 1.58 -15.96 9.13
C LYS A 70 1.19 -14.99 10.24
N ALA A 71 0.93 -13.73 9.90
CA ALA A 71 0.60 -12.70 10.89
C ALA A 71 -0.81 -12.90 11.50
N VAL A 72 -1.73 -13.53 10.78
CA VAL A 72 -3.08 -13.86 11.27
C VAL A 72 -3.23 -15.34 11.69
N ASP A 73 -2.11 -16.05 11.86
CA ASP A 73 -2.09 -17.46 12.26
C ASP A 73 -2.93 -18.36 11.34
N TYR A 74 -2.98 -18.04 10.04
CA TYR A 74 -3.78 -18.69 8.98
C TYR A 74 -5.30 -18.63 9.20
N ASP A 75 -5.79 -17.82 10.14
CA ASP A 75 -7.21 -17.60 10.41
C ASP A 75 -7.82 -16.62 9.40
N VAL A 76 -8.05 -17.10 8.17
CA VAL A 76 -8.63 -16.28 7.09
C VAL A 76 -10.12 -16.06 7.29
N GLU A 77 -10.80 -16.96 7.99
CA GLU A 77 -12.25 -16.90 8.25
C GLU A 77 -12.61 -15.72 9.14
N HIS A 78 -11.80 -15.47 10.17
CA HIS A 78 -11.97 -14.34 11.08
C HIS A 78 -10.98 -13.21 10.75
N THR A 79 -10.77 -12.95 9.46
CA THR A 79 -9.91 -11.85 9.01
C THR A 79 -10.63 -10.99 7.99
N VAL A 80 -10.68 -9.69 8.25
CA VAL A 80 -11.21 -8.66 7.34
C VAL A 80 -10.04 -7.92 6.70
N PHE A 81 -10.08 -7.78 5.38
CA PHE A 81 -9.06 -7.10 4.59
C PHE A 81 -9.53 -5.74 4.13
N SER A 82 -8.70 -4.73 4.26
CA SER A 82 -8.99 -3.38 3.79
C SER A 82 -7.70 -2.65 3.36
N PHE A 83 -7.83 -1.41 2.90
CA PHE A 83 -6.69 -0.61 2.46
C PHE A 83 -6.85 0.86 2.86
N ILE A 84 -5.72 1.57 2.89
CA ILE A 84 -5.71 3.02 3.06
C ILE A 84 -5.85 3.69 1.70
N PRO A 85 -6.94 4.44 1.45
CA PRO A 85 -7.09 5.17 0.19
C PRO A 85 -6.02 6.25 0.01
N ASN A 86 -5.54 6.51 -1.22
CA ASN A 86 -5.99 5.95 -2.48
C ASN A 86 -4.91 5.07 -3.13
N THR A 87 -3.61 5.33 -2.89
CA THR A 87 -2.49 4.73 -3.64
C THR A 87 -2.36 3.23 -3.44
N ALA A 88 -2.74 2.73 -2.25
CA ALA A 88 -2.71 1.31 -1.91
C ALA A 88 -3.75 0.45 -2.65
N GLU A 89 -4.76 1.06 -3.28
CA GLU A 89 -5.91 0.35 -3.86
C GLU A 89 -5.50 -0.71 -4.90
N VAL A 90 -4.57 -0.39 -5.79
CA VAL A 90 -4.13 -1.33 -6.84
C VAL A 90 -3.40 -2.54 -6.23
N ALA A 91 -2.57 -2.31 -5.21
CA ALA A 91 -1.92 -3.40 -4.50
C ALA A 91 -2.94 -4.24 -3.70
N PHE A 92 -4.00 -3.61 -3.18
CA PHE A 92 -5.09 -4.32 -2.53
C PHE A 92 -5.81 -5.28 -3.48
N TYR A 93 -6.09 -4.87 -4.72
CA TYR A 93 -6.64 -5.81 -5.72
C TYR A 93 -5.72 -7.00 -5.99
N GLY A 94 -4.41 -6.78 -6.05
CA GLY A 94 -3.45 -7.88 -6.17
C GLY A 94 -3.43 -8.79 -4.95
N LEU A 95 -3.58 -8.23 -3.75
CA LEU A 95 -3.73 -9.00 -2.52
C LEU A 95 -4.97 -9.89 -2.55
N LEU A 96 -6.12 -9.35 -2.99
CA LEU A 96 -7.37 -10.12 -3.11
C LEU A 96 -7.21 -11.28 -4.09
N GLU A 97 -6.62 -11.04 -5.27
CA GLU A 97 -6.34 -12.11 -6.25
C GLU A 97 -5.42 -13.19 -5.68
N GLY A 98 -4.39 -12.80 -4.95
CA GLY A 98 -3.48 -13.75 -4.30
C GLY A 98 -4.17 -14.60 -3.22
N PHE A 99 -5.08 -14.02 -2.44
CA PHE A 99 -5.88 -14.75 -1.48
C PHE A 99 -6.93 -15.65 -2.14
N ASP A 100 -7.53 -15.23 -3.26
CA ASP A 100 -8.44 -16.07 -4.04
C ASP A 100 -7.71 -17.32 -4.56
N ASN A 101 -6.49 -17.17 -5.06
CA ASN A 101 -5.65 -18.29 -5.46
C ASN A 101 -5.37 -19.23 -4.29
N TYR A 102 -4.97 -18.70 -3.13
CA TYR A 102 -4.75 -19.49 -1.92
C TYR A 102 -6.01 -20.23 -1.48
N LEU A 103 -7.16 -19.58 -1.45
CA LEU A 103 -8.43 -20.22 -1.11
C LEU A 103 -8.83 -21.29 -2.12
N ASN A 104 -8.58 -21.09 -3.42
CA ASN A 104 -8.87 -22.09 -4.44
C ASN A 104 -8.04 -23.36 -4.22
N GLU A 105 -6.76 -23.26 -3.86
CA GLU A 105 -5.96 -24.42 -3.49
C GLU A 105 -6.54 -25.16 -2.26
N LEU A 106 -7.00 -24.42 -1.25
CA LEU A 106 -7.64 -24.99 -0.07
C LEU A 106 -8.97 -25.66 -0.40
N LYS A 107 -9.77 -25.04 -1.27
CA LYS A 107 -11.05 -25.61 -1.74
C LYS A 107 -10.85 -26.94 -2.47
N VAL A 108 -9.87 -27.00 -3.37
CA VAL A 108 -9.52 -28.24 -4.08
C VAL A 108 -9.19 -29.34 -3.06
N LYS A 109 -8.30 -29.08 -2.12
CA LYS A 109 -7.93 -30.05 -1.07
C LYS A 109 -9.14 -30.50 -0.23
N LYS A 110 -10.03 -29.57 0.12
CA LYS A 110 -11.25 -29.89 0.87
C LYS A 110 -12.22 -30.75 0.05
N ILE A 111 -12.38 -30.46 -1.24
CA ILE A 111 -13.24 -31.25 -2.14
C ILE A 111 -12.66 -32.65 -2.34
N GLU A 112 -11.35 -32.78 -2.55
CA GLU A 112 -10.68 -34.08 -2.67
C GLU A 112 -10.89 -34.94 -1.40
N ALA A 113 -10.88 -34.32 -0.23
CA ALA A 113 -11.11 -35.00 1.05
C ALA A 113 -12.55 -35.52 1.24
N LEU A 114 -13.55 -34.98 0.51
CA LEU A 114 -14.94 -35.46 0.56
C LEU A 114 -15.15 -36.79 -0.19
N GLY A 115 -14.19 -37.23 -1.03
CA GLY A 115 -14.28 -38.49 -1.76
C GLY A 115 -15.19 -38.43 -3.00
N HIS A 116 -15.68 -39.61 -3.45
CA HIS A 116 -16.33 -39.75 -4.75
C HIS A 116 -17.79 -39.27 -4.84
N HIS A 117 -18.47 -39.07 -3.71
CA HIS A 117 -19.87 -38.67 -3.67
C HIS A 117 -20.10 -37.52 -2.65
N PRO A 118 -19.55 -36.34 -2.94
CA PRO A 118 -19.73 -35.21 -2.01
C PRO A 118 -21.20 -34.78 -1.99
N ASN A 119 -21.70 -34.41 -0.79
CA ASN A 119 -22.99 -33.79 -0.63
C ASN A 119 -23.03 -32.41 -1.27
N HIS A 120 -24.14 -32.05 -1.92
CA HIS A 120 -24.32 -30.74 -2.58
C HIS A 120 -24.12 -29.58 -1.62
N GLU A 121 -24.67 -29.65 -0.42
CA GLU A 121 -24.55 -28.60 0.60
C GLU A 121 -23.09 -28.38 1.06
N GLU A 122 -22.32 -29.46 1.21
CA GLU A 122 -20.90 -29.39 1.56
C GLU A 122 -20.07 -28.74 0.44
N LEU A 123 -20.37 -29.12 -0.81
CA LEU A 123 -19.73 -28.50 -1.98
C LEU A 123 -20.06 -27.02 -2.08
N GLU A 124 -21.33 -26.65 -1.91
CA GLU A 124 -21.76 -25.26 -1.97
C GLU A 124 -21.09 -24.42 -0.88
N LYS A 125 -20.99 -24.96 0.35
CA LYS A 125 -20.28 -24.32 1.45
C LYS A 125 -18.80 -24.09 1.15
N ILE A 126 -18.11 -25.10 0.57
CA ILE A 126 -16.69 -24.96 0.18
C ILE A 126 -16.53 -23.93 -0.95
N LEU A 127 -17.36 -24.03 -1.99
CA LEU A 127 -17.26 -23.17 -3.16
C LEU A 127 -17.65 -21.72 -2.87
N SER A 128 -18.58 -21.47 -1.95
CA SER A 128 -18.99 -20.14 -1.54
C SER A 128 -17.97 -19.42 -0.63
N TRP A 129 -17.00 -20.16 -0.09
CA TRP A 129 -16.00 -19.56 0.79
C TRP A 129 -15.22 -18.44 0.07
N ARG A 130 -15.19 -17.26 0.67
CA ARG A 130 -14.52 -16.06 0.16
C ARG A 130 -13.80 -15.38 1.31
N ILE A 131 -12.75 -14.61 0.98
CA ILE A 131 -12.18 -13.67 1.94
C ILE A 131 -13.18 -12.54 2.20
N ARG A 132 -13.11 -11.99 3.39
CA ARG A 132 -13.93 -10.84 3.80
C ARG A 132 -13.14 -9.57 3.49
N SER A 133 -13.55 -8.85 2.47
CA SER A 133 -12.94 -7.58 2.07
C SER A 133 -13.93 -6.44 2.23
N GLU A 134 -13.56 -5.45 3.03
CA GLU A 134 -14.42 -4.32 3.37
C GLU A 134 -13.68 -2.99 3.20
N LYS A 135 -14.39 -1.95 2.82
CA LYS A 135 -13.86 -0.60 2.81
C LYS A 135 -13.95 0.00 4.21
N VAL A 136 -13.04 -0.40 5.09
CA VAL A 136 -13.05 0.01 6.50
C VAL A 136 -12.64 1.47 6.65
N ALA A 137 -11.55 1.89 5.98
CA ALA A 137 -11.09 3.27 6.00
C ALA A 137 -11.60 4.04 4.80
N ILE A 138 -12.29 5.16 5.03
CA ILE A 138 -12.83 6.04 4.01
C ILE A 138 -12.13 7.39 4.13
N LYS A 139 -11.59 7.89 3.02
CA LYS A 139 -11.02 9.23 2.97
C LYS A 139 -12.09 10.23 2.58
N ASP A 140 -12.42 11.17 3.46
CA ASP A 140 -13.37 12.24 3.12
C ASP A 140 -12.67 13.29 2.25
N ILE A 141 -13.06 13.32 0.97
CA ILE A 141 -12.52 14.26 -0.03
C ILE A 141 -12.96 15.70 0.25
N LYS A 142 -14.09 15.92 0.95
CA LYS A 142 -14.64 17.26 1.22
C LYS A 142 -13.74 18.08 2.13
N LEU A 143 -12.98 17.44 3.02
CA LEU A 143 -12.04 18.13 3.91
C LEU A 143 -10.75 18.62 3.23
N ARG A 144 -10.51 18.27 1.95
CA ARG A 144 -9.30 18.70 1.21
C ARG A 144 -9.35 20.15 0.72
N THR A 145 -10.51 20.73 0.54
CA THR A 145 -10.67 21.94 -0.25
C THR A 145 -10.75 23.21 0.56
N PHE A 146 -10.97 23.16 1.85
CA PHE A 146 -11.18 24.39 2.62
C PHE A 146 -10.40 24.40 3.93
N ILE A 147 -9.29 25.12 3.87
CA ILE A 147 -8.76 25.99 4.93
C ILE A 147 -8.25 25.28 6.17
N ALA A 148 -6.94 25.27 6.31
CA ALA A 148 -6.35 25.55 7.59
C ALA A 148 -5.05 26.31 7.40
N GLU A 149 -5.10 27.57 7.61
CA GLU A 149 -3.95 28.36 8.03
C GLU A 149 -3.66 28.04 9.49
N GLY A 150 -2.39 27.69 9.79
CA GLY A 150 -1.93 27.58 11.17
C GLY A 150 -2.02 26.19 11.81
N ASN A 151 -1.78 26.10 13.10
CA ASN A 151 -1.60 24.94 13.98
C ASN A 151 -2.64 23.79 13.92
N SER A 152 -3.63 23.84 13.04
CA SER A 152 -4.73 22.88 12.91
C SER A 152 -4.42 21.67 12.02
N ARG A 153 -3.21 21.55 11.46
CA ARG A 153 -2.85 20.40 10.60
C ARG A 153 -2.96 19.05 11.29
N ASN A 154 -2.67 19.00 12.60
CA ASN A 154 -2.74 17.77 13.37
C ASN A 154 -4.19 17.36 13.68
N ASP A 155 -5.06 18.33 13.96
CA ASP A 155 -6.48 18.06 14.18
C ASP A 155 -7.21 17.70 12.89
N LEU A 156 -6.82 18.30 11.76
CA LEU A 156 -7.36 17.97 10.45
C LEU A 156 -6.97 16.55 10.00
N ALA A 157 -5.76 16.08 10.31
CA ALA A 157 -5.34 14.72 9.99
C ALA A 157 -6.23 13.68 10.68
N ALA A 158 -6.71 13.97 11.89
CA ALA A 158 -7.65 13.09 12.62
C ALA A 158 -9.04 13.01 11.98
N HIS A 159 -9.43 13.99 11.18
CA HIS A 159 -10.75 14.07 10.54
C HIS A 159 -10.75 13.72 9.04
N VAL A 160 -9.58 13.45 8.45
CA VAL A 160 -9.46 13.10 7.02
C VAL A 160 -10.00 11.70 6.72
N TYR A 161 -9.97 10.80 7.71
CA TYR A 161 -10.44 9.43 7.55
C TYR A 161 -11.64 9.17 8.43
N ASP A 162 -12.62 8.48 7.87
CA ASP A 162 -13.76 7.92 8.57
C ASP A 162 -13.73 6.40 8.50
N ILE A 163 -14.55 5.73 9.31
CA ILE A 163 -14.61 4.26 9.37
C ILE A 163 -16.00 3.74 9.14
N THR A 164 -16.09 2.58 8.51
CA THR A 164 -17.34 1.86 8.34
C THR A 164 -17.58 0.98 9.56
N TYR A 165 -18.49 1.40 10.44
CA TYR A 165 -18.90 0.60 11.58
C TYR A 165 -19.65 -0.66 11.14
N GLY A 166 -19.49 -1.75 11.91
CA GLY A 166 -20.12 -3.05 11.61
C GLY A 166 -19.42 -3.85 10.52
N SER A 167 -18.29 -3.37 9.99
CA SER A 167 -17.49 -4.06 8.99
C SER A 167 -16.74 -5.29 9.51
N LEU A 168 -16.59 -5.41 10.83
CA LEU A 168 -15.97 -6.54 11.51
C LEU A 168 -16.70 -6.90 12.81
N ILE A 169 -16.44 -8.11 13.31
CA ILE A 169 -16.95 -8.59 14.60
C ILE A 169 -15.93 -8.22 15.68
N PRO A 170 -16.29 -7.32 16.62
CA PRO A 170 -15.38 -6.88 17.68
C PRO A 170 -14.81 -8.06 18.49
N HIS A 171 -13.53 -7.98 18.84
CA HIS A 171 -12.76 -8.94 19.62
C HIS A 171 -12.64 -10.36 19.01
N VAL A 172 -13.23 -10.59 17.84
CA VAL A 172 -13.18 -11.86 17.11
C VAL A 172 -12.31 -11.72 15.86
N ASP A 173 -12.60 -10.72 15.03
CA ASP A 173 -11.95 -10.55 13.74
C ASP A 173 -10.58 -9.88 13.85
N ASN A 174 -9.63 -10.40 13.10
CA ASN A 174 -8.41 -9.68 12.74
C ASN A 174 -8.72 -8.65 11.66
N LEU A 175 -8.06 -7.51 11.69
CA LEU A 175 -8.15 -6.48 10.67
C LEU A 175 -6.80 -6.31 9.98
N VAL A 176 -6.73 -6.63 8.70
CA VAL A 176 -5.55 -6.45 7.85
C VAL A 176 -5.74 -5.20 7.01
N ILE A 177 -4.84 -4.23 7.16
CA ILE A 177 -4.85 -2.97 6.42
C ILE A 177 -3.59 -2.87 5.56
N ILE A 178 -3.76 -2.73 4.25
CA ILE A 178 -2.66 -2.46 3.33
C ILE A 178 -2.51 -0.95 3.11
N ASP A 179 -1.27 -0.45 3.22
CA ASP A 179 -0.87 0.90 2.82
C ASP A 179 0.12 0.82 1.66
N ASP A 180 0.30 1.90 0.91
CA ASP A 180 1.27 1.97 -0.17
C ASP A 180 2.70 1.99 0.37
N SER A 181 2.97 2.77 1.40
CA SER A 181 4.29 2.92 2.01
C SER A 181 4.22 3.42 3.44
N ILE A 182 5.14 2.95 4.27
CA ILE A 182 5.31 3.44 5.64
C ILE A 182 6.68 4.13 5.72
N VAL A 183 6.65 5.46 5.74
CA VAL A 183 7.87 6.29 5.79
C VAL A 183 8.12 6.81 7.20
N ARG A 184 7.34 7.77 7.67
CA ARG A 184 7.44 8.37 9.00
C ARG A 184 6.53 7.70 10.03
N GLY A 185 5.51 7.00 9.57
CA GLY A 185 4.47 6.41 10.40
C GLY A 185 3.54 7.42 11.08
N THR A 186 3.66 8.71 10.76
CA THR A 186 2.89 9.78 11.40
C THR A 186 1.39 9.62 11.18
N THR A 187 0.98 9.41 9.92
CA THR A 187 -0.43 9.20 9.55
C THR A 187 -1.02 7.98 10.25
N LEU A 188 -0.27 6.87 10.28
CA LEU A 188 -0.69 5.66 10.96
C LEU A 188 -0.87 5.89 12.45
N LYS A 189 0.12 6.49 13.12
CA LYS A 189 0.11 6.70 14.57
C LYS A 189 -0.94 7.73 15.01
N GLN A 190 -1.04 8.85 14.31
CA GLN A 190 -1.88 9.97 14.76
C GLN A 190 -3.34 9.83 14.36
N SER A 191 -3.63 9.12 13.25
CA SER A 191 -4.99 9.06 12.70
C SER A 191 -5.49 7.62 12.57
N ILE A 192 -4.82 6.80 11.77
CA ILE A 192 -5.35 5.53 11.28
C ILE A 192 -5.55 4.52 12.41
N ILE A 193 -4.50 4.25 13.20
CA ILE A 193 -4.57 3.22 14.27
C ILE A 193 -5.64 3.56 15.29
N GLY A 194 -5.70 4.81 15.76
CA GLY A 194 -6.68 5.23 16.75
C GLY A 194 -8.12 5.16 16.25
N ILE A 195 -8.36 5.37 14.97
CA ILE A 195 -9.69 5.24 14.35
C ILE A 195 -10.06 3.76 14.21
N LEU A 196 -9.15 2.92 13.70
CA LEU A 196 -9.37 1.49 13.53
C LEU A 196 -9.59 0.76 14.85
N ASP A 197 -8.91 1.20 15.92
CA ASP A 197 -9.06 0.64 17.26
C ASP A 197 -10.49 0.80 17.83
N ARG A 198 -11.23 1.82 17.38
CA ARG A 198 -12.65 2.00 17.74
C ARG A 198 -13.57 0.86 17.27
N LEU A 199 -13.12 0.06 16.32
CA LEU A 199 -13.83 -1.14 15.86
C LEU A 199 -13.58 -2.35 16.75
N HIS A 200 -12.67 -2.24 17.72
CA HIS A 200 -12.26 -3.28 18.66
C HIS A 200 -11.85 -4.61 17.97
N PRO A 201 -10.98 -4.58 16.93
CA PRO A 201 -10.52 -5.83 16.33
C PRO A 201 -9.72 -6.67 17.34
N LYS A 202 -9.69 -7.99 17.15
CA LYS A 202 -8.81 -8.88 17.92
C LYS A 202 -7.33 -8.54 17.72
N LYS A 203 -6.95 -8.18 16.47
CA LYS A 203 -5.59 -7.79 16.07
C LYS A 203 -5.69 -6.84 14.89
N ILE A 204 -4.84 -5.82 14.86
CA ILE A 204 -4.62 -4.99 13.68
C ILE A 204 -3.28 -5.40 13.06
N VAL A 205 -3.29 -5.77 11.78
CA VAL A 205 -2.11 -6.08 10.99
C VAL A 205 -1.97 -5.03 9.89
N ILE A 206 -0.91 -4.23 9.96
CA ILE A 206 -0.61 -3.22 8.96
C ILE A 206 0.49 -3.74 8.07
N VAL A 207 0.24 -3.75 6.77
CA VAL A 207 1.20 -4.17 5.76
C VAL A 207 1.44 -3.06 4.74
N SER A 208 2.66 -2.98 4.23
CA SER A 208 3.03 -2.03 3.18
C SER A 208 3.29 -2.76 1.88
N SER A 209 2.74 -2.27 0.77
CA SER A 209 3.04 -2.81 -0.55
C SER A 209 4.43 -2.40 -1.04
N SER A 210 5.00 -1.32 -0.49
CA SER A 210 6.37 -0.95 -0.79
C SER A 210 7.37 -1.71 0.08
N PRO A 211 8.59 -1.93 -0.40
CA PRO A 211 9.71 -2.29 0.44
C PRO A 211 9.95 -1.25 1.54
N GLN A 212 10.60 -1.67 2.62
CA GLN A 212 10.98 -0.78 3.72
C GLN A 212 11.81 0.40 3.21
N VAL A 213 11.37 1.63 3.49
CA VAL A 213 12.09 2.86 3.14
C VAL A 213 13.24 3.07 4.14
N ARG A 214 14.48 2.93 3.66
CA ARG A 214 15.69 2.96 4.50
C ARG A 214 16.57 4.19 4.28
N TYR A 215 16.47 4.82 3.11
CA TYR A 215 17.35 5.92 2.71
C TYR A 215 16.53 7.09 2.18
N PRO A 216 17.03 8.33 2.32
CA PRO A 216 16.43 9.49 1.67
C PRO A 216 16.27 9.27 0.17
N ASP A 217 15.21 9.85 -0.40
CA ASP A 217 15.01 9.84 -1.83
C ASP A 217 15.92 10.86 -2.55
N TYR A 218 16.02 10.72 -3.86
CA TYR A 218 16.83 11.65 -4.68
C TYR A 218 16.12 12.97 -4.97
N TYR A 219 14.82 13.04 -4.71
CA TYR A 219 13.99 14.21 -4.97
C TYR A 219 13.99 15.19 -3.79
N GLY A 220 14.34 14.72 -2.59
CA GLY A 220 14.36 15.53 -1.37
C GLY A 220 12.97 15.96 -0.90
N ILE A 221 11.92 15.32 -1.40
CA ILE A 221 10.53 15.62 -1.05
C ILE A 221 10.10 14.69 0.08
N ASP A 222 9.82 15.24 1.26
CA ASP A 222 9.32 14.53 2.45
C ASP A 222 10.19 13.40 3.02
N MET A 223 11.29 13.04 2.39
CA MET A 223 12.21 11.96 2.78
C MET A 223 13.67 12.42 2.75
N ALA A 224 13.92 13.64 3.21
CA ALA A 224 15.24 14.25 3.11
C ALA A 224 16.24 13.77 4.19
N SER A 225 15.76 13.30 5.34
CA SER A 225 16.60 12.99 6.50
C SER A 225 16.27 11.62 7.10
N MET A 226 17.30 10.83 7.44
CA MET A 226 17.16 9.47 7.97
C MET A 226 16.47 9.41 9.33
N ASP A 227 16.68 10.41 10.16
CA ASP A 227 16.07 10.54 11.50
C ASP A 227 14.54 10.64 11.47
N GLN A 228 13.96 10.91 10.31
CA GLN A 228 12.51 10.96 10.11
C GLN A 228 11.90 9.59 9.79
N PHE A 229 12.70 8.61 9.37
CA PHE A 229 12.19 7.30 8.98
C PHE A 229 11.85 6.44 10.19
N ILE A 230 10.64 5.89 10.20
CA ILE A 230 10.21 4.99 11.29
C ILE A 230 11.08 3.75 11.36
N ALA A 231 11.51 3.21 10.22
CA ALA A 231 12.39 2.06 10.15
C ALA A 231 13.74 2.30 10.84
N PHE A 232 14.31 3.51 10.69
CA PHE A 232 15.55 3.88 11.33
C PHE A 232 15.36 4.08 12.84
N LYS A 233 14.30 4.77 13.26
CA LYS A 233 13.95 4.95 14.68
C LYS A 233 13.74 3.61 15.38
N ALA A 234 12.95 2.73 14.79
CA ALA A 234 12.69 1.40 15.32
C ALA A 234 13.98 0.57 15.45
N ALA A 235 14.89 0.66 14.48
CA ALA A 235 16.18 -0.04 14.55
C ALA A 235 17.03 0.48 15.71
N ILE A 236 17.09 1.79 15.95
CA ILE A 236 17.82 2.38 17.07
C ILE A 236 17.21 1.96 18.42
N ASP A 237 15.89 1.99 18.53
CA ASP A 237 15.20 1.62 19.76
C ASP A 237 15.39 0.13 20.08
N LEU A 238 15.29 -0.75 19.08
CA LEU A 238 15.61 -2.18 19.25
C LEU A 238 17.05 -2.46 19.65
N LEU A 239 18.01 -1.66 19.17
CA LEU A 239 19.41 -1.78 19.61
C LEU A 239 19.56 -1.41 21.09
N LYS A 240 18.90 -0.32 21.53
CA LYS A 240 18.92 0.10 22.95
C LYS A 240 18.26 -0.92 23.90
N GLU A 241 17.27 -1.68 23.41
CA GLU A 241 16.61 -2.73 24.20
C GLU A 241 17.47 -4.00 24.35
N ARG A 242 18.48 -4.17 23.49
CA ARG A 242 19.34 -5.36 23.46
C ARG A 242 20.68 -5.17 24.17
N ASP A 243 21.05 -3.92 24.46
CA ASP A 243 22.20 -3.53 25.27
C ASP A 243 21.84 -3.53 26.76
#